data_90c3f733424d38011f4d15f0559581c2
#
_entry.id   90c3f733424d38011f4d15f0559581c2
#
_cell.length_a   1.000
_cell.length_b   1.000
_cell.length_c   1.000
_cell.angle_alpha   90.00
_cell.angle_beta   90.00
_cell.angle_gamma   90.00
#
_symmetry.space_group_name_H-M   'P 1'
#
loop_
_entity.id
_entity.type
_entity.pdbx_description
1 polymer ?
#
loop_
_entity_poly.entity_id
_entity_poly.type
_entity_poly.pdbx_seq_one_letter_code
_entity_poly.pdbx_strand_id
1 'polypeptide(L)'
;MLVAARTLRCVLLSAVCVLPVAGVTAQSINMFPANAETRWTRVAIPATDSLTSVQQWHIDAARGVIHCDGNGGHDWLRFNQELGNFDLSVKWRFVPKSGDVKYNSGVFFRSSEDGSTWHQAQTKLDGGYLFGLTPRHGQLTKFNLSKEMVENRVKPAGQWNIYRIRCTGGHCTLAVNGKVVNSVDLEVTKGYVGLEAEGAEIEFKSFHLKQMK
;
A
#
# COMPACT_ATOMS: atom_id res chain seq x y z
N MET A 1 62.14 -22.10 56.91
CA MET A 1 61.89 -20.92 56.11
C MET A 1 60.95 -21.33 54.93
N LEU A 2 59.64 -21.07 55.06
CA LEU A 2 58.65 -21.33 53.97
C LEU A 2 58.46 -20.00 53.20
N VAL A 3 58.72 -20.05 51.87
CA VAL A 3 58.42 -18.97 50.95
C VAL A 3 57.04 -19.19 50.38
N ALA A 4 56.10 -18.26 50.65
CA ALA A 4 54.76 -18.32 50.10
C ALA A 4 54.72 -17.61 48.74
N ALA A 5 54.36 -18.38 47.69
CA ALA A 5 54.12 -17.87 46.34
C ALA A 5 52.72 -17.24 46.25
N ARG A 6 52.70 -15.92 45.93
CA ARG A 6 51.45 -15.16 45.64
C ARG A 6 51.12 -15.33 44.16
N THR A 7 50.02 -15.98 43.86
CA THR A 7 49.44 -16.10 42.50
C THR A 7 48.64 -14.82 42.22
N LEU A 8 49.05 -14.06 41.20
CA LEU A 8 48.37 -12.88 40.67
C LEU A 8 47.27 -13.38 39.69
N ARG A 9 46.02 -13.18 40.02
CA ARG A 9 44.88 -13.45 39.11
C ARG A 9 44.62 -12.20 38.26
N CYS A 10 44.94 -12.25 36.97
CA CYS A 10 44.50 -11.27 36.00
C CYS A 10 43.01 -11.46 35.70
N VAL A 11 42.18 -10.47 36.04
CA VAL A 11 40.77 -10.41 35.63
C VAL A 11 40.73 -9.69 34.28
N LEU A 12 40.46 -10.44 33.22
CA LEU A 12 40.15 -9.88 31.89
C LEU A 12 38.72 -9.31 31.90
N LEU A 13 38.61 -8.00 31.92
CA LEU A 13 37.30 -7.33 31.63
C LEU A 13 37.09 -7.37 30.11
N SER A 14 36.13 -8.19 29.67
CA SER A 14 35.63 -8.14 28.31
C SER A 14 34.69 -6.95 28.15
N ALA A 15 35.13 -5.92 27.44
CA ALA A 15 34.27 -4.81 27.05
C ALA A 15 33.27 -5.30 25.97
N VAL A 16 32.00 -5.43 26.31
CA VAL A 16 30.93 -5.67 25.35
C VAL A 16 30.68 -4.37 24.59
N CYS A 17 31.14 -4.31 23.35
CA CYS A 17 30.84 -3.19 22.46
C CYS A 17 29.38 -3.32 21.98
N VAL A 18 28.44 -2.59 22.61
CA VAL A 18 27.05 -2.47 22.14
C VAL A 18 27.07 -1.49 20.98
N LEU A 19 27.02 -2.02 19.74
CA LEU A 19 26.82 -1.19 18.56
C LEU A 19 25.40 -0.62 18.59
N PRO A 20 25.20 0.69 18.33
CA PRO A 20 23.86 1.26 18.24
C PRO A 20 23.14 0.63 17.08
N VAL A 21 21.99 0.02 17.34
CA VAL A 21 21.05 -0.39 16.30
C VAL A 21 20.57 0.90 15.62
N ALA A 22 20.98 1.13 14.37
CA ALA A 22 20.50 2.25 13.60
C ALA A 22 18.97 2.13 13.47
N GLY A 23 18.23 2.94 14.21
CA GLY A 23 16.78 2.98 14.16
C GLY A 23 16.35 3.33 12.73
N VAL A 24 15.48 2.50 12.14
CA VAL A 24 14.87 2.79 10.84
C VAL A 24 14.06 4.08 10.99
N THR A 25 14.60 5.20 10.50
CA THR A 25 13.89 6.49 10.53
C THR A 25 12.83 6.47 9.44
N ALA A 26 11.55 6.42 9.85
CA ALA A 26 10.41 6.53 8.96
C ALA A 26 10.00 8.00 8.84
N GLN A 27 9.84 8.48 7.60
CA GLN A 27 9.34 9.84 7.32
C GLN A 27 7.87 9.78 6.93
N SER A 28 7.01 10.51 7.65
CA SER A 28 5.61 10.67 7.28
C SER A 28 5.48 11.58 6.06
N ILE A 29 4.66 11.16 5.09
CA ILE A 29 4.37 11.92 3.87
C ILE A 29 2.95 12.47 3.99
N ASN A 30 2.81 13.80 3.88
CA ASN A 30 1.50 14.42 3.79
C ASN A 30 0.95 14.27 2.36
N MET A 31 -0.10 13.47 2.20
CA MET A 31 -0.77 13.25 0.92
C MET A 31 -1.80 14.35 0.59
N PHE A 32 -2.16 15.20 1.57
CA PHE A 32 -3.16 16.25 1.47
C PHE A 32 -2.63 17.62 1.95
N PRO A 33 -1.59 18.19 1.29
CA PRO A 33 -1.21 19.57 1.53
C PRO A 33 -2.32 20.50 1.01
N ALA A 34 -2.21 21.83 1.22
CA ALA A 34 -3.20 22.82 0.77
C ALA A 34 -3.47 22.76 -0.75
N ASN A 35 -2.50 22.27 -1.55
CA ASN A 35 -2.61 22.06 -2.99
C ASN A 35 -2.71 20.55 -3.31
N ALA A 36 -3.46 19.78 -2.54
CA ALA A 36 -3.51 18.31 -2.65
C ALA A 36 -3.87 17.82 -4.06
N GLU A 37 -4.69 18.56 -4.80
CA GLU A 37 -5.09 18.21 -6.17
C GLU A 37 -3.89 18.02 -7.10
N THR A 38 -2.82 18.80 -6.92
CA THR A 38 -1.60 18.67 -7.72
C THR A 38 -0.75 17.46 -7.35
N ARG A 39 -1.07 16.80 -6.24
CA ARG A 39 -0.38 15.58 -5.77
C ARG A 39 -0.95 14.30 -6.37
N TRP A 40 -1.99 14.42 -7.14
CA TRP A 40 -2.69 13.28 -7.72
C TRP A 40 -2.89 13.47 -9.22
N THR A 41 -2.79 12.41 -9.98
CA THR A 41 -2.99 12.39 -11.44
C THR A 41 -3.89 11.20 -11.81
N ARG A 42 -4.88 11.44 -12.65
CA ARG A 42 -5.67 10.37 -13.26
C ARG A 42 -4.84 9.68 -14.35
N VAL A 43 -4.89 8.37 -14.37
CA VAL A 43 -4.23 7.53 -15.37
C VAL A 43 -5.23 6.50 -15.87
N ALA A 44 -5.39 6.38 -17.19
CA ALA A 44 -6.34 5.44 -17.79
C ALA A 44 -5.96 3.96 -17.55
N ILE A 45 -6.95 3.09 -17.48
CA ILE A 45 -6.80 1.64 -17.43
C ILE A 45 -7.61 1.02 -18.58
N PRO A 46 -6.99 0.30 -19.52
CA PRO A 46 -5.54 0.09 -19.62
C PRO A 46 -4.77 1.36 -19.97
N ALA A 47 -3.45 1.36 -19.79
CA ALA A 47 -2.57 2.51 -20.02
C ALA A 47 -2.58 3.03 -21.48
N THR A 48 -3.09 2.25 -22.41
CA THR A 48 -3.26 2.61 -23.85
C THR A 48 -4.52 3.42 -24.12
N ASP A 49 -5.44 3.48 -23.18
CA ASP A 49 -6.72 4.16 -23.35
C ASP A 49 -6.62 5.65 -23.04
N SER A 50 -7.61 6.42 -23.48
CA SER A 50 -7.75 7.82 -23.14
C SER A 50 -8.68 7.98 -21.93
N LEU A 51 -8.36 8.93 -21.08
CA LEU A 51 -9.25 9.33 -19.99
C LEU A 51 -10.55 9.92 -20.56
N THR A 52 -11.67 9.61 -19.93
CA THR A 52 -12.93 10.29 -20.21
C THR A 52 -12.91 11.72 -19.66
N SER A 53 -13.75 12.58 -20.21
CA SER A 53 -13.93 13.96 -19.72
C SER A 53 -14.72 14.04 -18.41
N VAL A 54 -15.35 12.94 -17.99
CA VAL A 54 -16.12 12.87 -16.74
C VAL A 54 -15.20 12.95 -15.54
N GLN A 55 -15.43 13.92 -14.69
CA GLN A 55 -14.69 14.09 -13.44
C GLN A 55 -15.34 13.26 -12.35
N GLN A 56 -14.77 12.08 -12.09
CA GLN A 56 -15.30 11.14 -11.10
C GLN A 56 -14.56 11.16 -9.76
N TRP A 57 -13.43 11.87 -9.68
CA TRP A 57 -12.62 11.96 -8.47
C TRP A 57 -12.78 13.32 -7.80
N HIS A 58 -13.13 13.33 -6.53
CA HIS A 58 -13.32 14.53 -5.72
C HIS A 58 -12.39 14.47 -4.50
N ILE A 59 -11.46 15.42 -4.41
CA ILE A 59 -10.46 15.49 -3.34
C ILE A 59 -10.84 16.59 -2.36
N ASP A 60 -11.21 16.24 -1.15
CA ASP A 60 -11.39 17.16 -0.03
C ASP A 60 -10.09 17.16 0.81
N ALA A 61 -9.19 18.07 0.48
CA ALA A 61 -7.89 18.18 1.14
C ALA A 61 -8.03 18.53 2.64
N ALA A 62 -9.01 19.37 3.01
CA ALA A 62 -9.21 19.80 4.39
C ALA A 62 -9.64 18.64 5.30
N ARG A 63 -10.41 17.70 4.77
CA ARG A 63 -10.89 16.51 5.49
C ARG A 63 -10.02 15.28 5.25
N GLY A 64 -9.08 15.34 4.29
CA GLY A 64 -8.26 14.20 3.88
C GLY A 64 -9.12 13.05 3.33
N VAL A 65 -10.13 13.38 2.52
CA VAL A 65 -11.09 12.43 1.92
C VAL A 65 -10.95 12.49 0.41
N ILE A 66 -10.97 11.33 -0.22
CA ILE A 66 -11.13 11.18 -1.67
C ILE A 66 -12.42 10.38 -1.90
N HIS A 67 -13.30 10.94 -2.72
CA HIS A 67 -14.53 10.29 -3.18
C HIS A 67 -14.43 10.01 -4.67
N CYS A 68 -14.87 8.83 -5.09
CA CYS A 68 -14.99 8.43 -6.48
C CYS A 68 -16.44 8.07 -6.79
N ASP A 69 -17.05 8.74 -7.76
CA ASP A 69 -18.44 8.48 -8.20
C ASP A 69 -18.56 7.14 -8.95
N GLY A 70 -17.46 6.66 -9.53
CA GLY A 70 -17.41 5.43 -10.31
C GLY A 70 -18.15 5.50 -11.67
N ASN A 71 -18.37 6.71 -12.22
CA ASN A 71 -19.14 6.94 -13.45
C ASN A 71 -18.30 7.48 -14.61
N GLY A 72 -17.01 7.67 -14.42
CA GLY A 72 -16.08 8.30 -15.37
C GLY A 72 -15.16 7.32 -16.11
N GLY A 73 -15.53 6.04 -16.16
CA GLY A 73 -14.72 5.01 -16.83
C GLY A 73 -13.70 4.34 -15.90
N HIS A 74 -12.87 3.48 -16.49
CA HIS A 74 -11.84 2.74 -15.74
C HIS A 74 -10.54 3.54 -15.73
N ASP A 75 -10.17 4.06 -14.59
CA ASP A 75 -8.91 4.78 -14.38
C ASP A 75 -8.42 4.60 -12.93
N TRP A 76 -7.25 5.09 -12.65
CA TRP A 76 -6.75 5.19 -11.28
C TRP A 76 -6.23 6.59 -10.97
N LEU A 77 -6.43 7.00 -9.73
CA LEU A 77 -5.92 8.24 -9.19
C LEU A 77 -4.56 7.96 -8.55
N ARG A 78 -3.48 8.24 -9.26
CA ARG A 78 -2.10 8.02 -8.84
C ARG A 78 -1.61 9.14 -7.95
N PHE A 79 -0.98 8.80 -6.83
CA PHE A 79 -0.22 9.75 -6.02
C PHE A 79 1.14 10.04 -6.68
N ASN A 80 1.46 11.32 -6.91
CA ASN A 80 2.58 11.79 -7.75
C ASN A 80 3.97 11.69 -7.08
N GLN A 81 4.20 10.69 -6.26
CA GLN A 81 5.50 10.44 -5.65
C GLN A 81 5.85 8.96 -5.75
N GLU A 82 6.99 8.67 -6.36
CA GLU A 82 7.52 7.31 -6.38
C GLU A 82 8.01 6.92 -4.98
N LEU A 83 7.66 5.73 -4.53
CA LEU A 83 7.96 5.22 -3.19
C LEU A 83 8.84 3.96 -3.30
N GLY A 84 9.90 3.92 -2.53
CA GLY A 84 10.68 2.71 -2.25
C GLY A 84 10.03 1.87 -1.14
N ASN A 85 10.69 1.71 0.00
CA ASN A 85 10.08 1.08 1.17
C ASN A 85 9.04 2.00 1.79
N PHE A 86 7.86 1.48 2.07
CA PHE A 86 6.78 2.28 2.65
C PHE A 86 5.80 1.45 3.48
N ASP A 87 5.02 2.17 4.29
CA ASP A 87 3.90 1.67 5.07
C ASP A 87 2.71 2.62 4.81
N LEU A 88 1.72 2.16 4.05
CA LEU A 88 0.49 2.89 3.72
C LEU A 88 -0.68 2.28 4.48
N SER A 89 -1.40 3.10 5.25
CA SER A 89 -2.71 2.76 5.78
C SER A 89 -3.77 3.68 5.19
N VAL A 90 -4.90 3.11 4.77
CA VAL A 90 -6.05 3.84 4.22
C VAL A 90 -7.34 3.19 4.67
N LYS A 91 -8.34 4.01 4.99
CA LYS A 91 -9.74 3.54 5.20
C LYS A 91 -10.51 3.73 3.91
N TRP A 92 -11.34 2.73 3.59
CA TRP A 92 -12.21 2.77 2.43
C TRP A 92 -13.58 2.15 2.74
N ARG A 93 -14.60 2.59 2.01
CA ARG A 93 -15.92 1.96 1.99
C ARG A 93 -16.63 2.19 0.66
N PHE A 94 -17.39 1.23 0.19
CA PHE A 94 -18.34 1.48 -0.87
C PHE A 94 -19.57 2.23 -0.33
N VAL A 95 -20.10 3.14 -1.14
CA VAL A 95 -21.38 3.77 -0.87
C VAL A 95 -22.50 2.77 -1.21
N PRO A 96 -23.36 2.42 -0.25
CA PRO A 96 -24.43 1.45 -0.52
C PRO A 96 -25.38 1.94 -1.60
N LYS A 97 -25.69 1.06 -2.55
CA LYS A 97 -26.70 1.30 -3.59
C LYS A 97 -27.69 0.14 -3.58
N SER A 98 -28.95 0.41 -3.97
CA SER A 98 -29.97 -0.62 -4.18
C SER A 98 -29.71 -1.42 -5.46
N GLY A 99 -30.17 -2.67 -5.50
CA GLY A 99 -30.02 -3.56 -6.66
C GLY A 99 -28.75 -4.40 -6.63
N ASP A 100 -28.48 -5.10 -7.72
CA ASP A 100 -27.31 -5.96 -7.90
C ASP A 100 -26.10 -5.10 -8.31
N VAL A 101 -25.43 -4.52 -7.33
CA VAL A 101 -24.26 -3.66 -7.54
C VAL A 101 -22.99 -4.49 -7.50
N LYS A 102 -22.24 -4.46 -8.60
CA LYS A 102 -20.89 -5.04 -8.66
C LYS A 102 -19.90 -4.07 -8.03
N TYR A 103 -19.71 -4.17 -6.72
CA TYR A 103 -18.72 -3.38 -6.01
C TYR A 103 -17.29 -3.82 -6.41
N ASN A 104 -16.58 -2.94 -7.09
CA ASN A 104 -15.20 -3.18 -7.51
C ASN A 104 -14.38 -1.90 -7.48
N SER A 105 -13.16 -1.99 -6.97
CA SER A 105 -12.15 -0.94 -6.88
C SER A 105 -10.87 -1.54 -6.29
N GLY A 106 -9.83 -0.74 -6.09
CA GLY A 106 -8.57 -1.20 -5.52
C GLY A 106 -7.67 -0.10 -4.97
N VAL A 107 -6.69 -0.53 -4.19
CA VAL A 107 -5.57 0.32 -3.76
C VAL A 107 -4.32 -0.19 -4.46
N PHE A 108 -3.80 0.59 -5.40
CA PHE A 108 -2.57 0.28 -6.12
C PHE A 108 -1.34 0.53 -5.26
N PHE A 109 -0.31 -0.29 -5.47
CA PHE A 109 1.00 -0.14 -4.84
C PHE A 109 2.11 -0.62 -5.79
N ARG A 110 3.28 0.00 -5.71
CA ARG A 110 4.43 -0.37 -6.57
C ARG A 110 4.12 -0.45 -8.06
N SER A 111 3.09 0.27 -8.53
CA SER A 111 2.74 0.34 -9.95
C SER A 111 3.68 1.26 -10.71
N SER A 112 3.88 1.01 -12.01
CA SER A 112 4.59 1.94 -12.89
C SER A 112 3.83 3.25 -13.02
N GLU A 113 4.49 4.29 -13.48
CA GLU A 113 3.91 5.61 -13.60
C GLU A 113 2.69 5.66 -14.52
N ASP A 114 2.73 4.90 -15.60
CA ASP A 114 1.69 4.78 -16.61
C ASP A 114 0.67 3.66 -16.33
N GLY A 115 0.89 2.84 -15.28
CA GLY A 115 0.03 1.70 -14.98
C GLY A 115 0.24 0.48 -15.88
N SER A 116 1.26 0.44 -16.73
CA SER A 116 1.57 -0.73 -17.58
C SER A 116 2.00 -1.95 -16.76
N THR A 117 2.61 -1.73 -15.61
CA THR A 117 2.78 -2.74 -14.55
C THR A 117 2.10 -2.25 -13.29
N TRP A 118 1.38 -3.15 -12.61
CA TRP A 118 0.55 -2.75 -11.49
C TRP A 118 0.38 -3.87 -10.48
N HIS A 119 0.25 -3.48 -9.22
CA HIS A 119 -0.05 -4.36 -8.10
C HIS A 119 -1.17 -3.72 -7.30
N GLN A 120 -2.14 -4.50 -6.90
CA GLN A 120 -3.38 -4.01 -6.31
C GLN A 120 -3.78 -4.82 -5.08
N ALA A 121 -4.21 -4.13 -4.04
CA ALA A 121 -5.00 -4.68 -2.96
C ALA A 121 -6.48 -4.50 -3.33
N GLN A 122 -7.15 -5.59 -3.66
CA GLN A 122 -8.52 -5.61 -4.16
C GLN A 122 -9.53 -5.18 -3.10
N THR A 123 -10.39 -4.23 -3.40
CA THR A 123 -11.44 -3.72 -2.51
C THR A 123 -12.85 -4.21 -2.88
N LYS A 124 -13.03 -5.44 -3.32
CA LYS A 124 -14.34 -6.09 -3.50
C LYS A 124 -14.93 -6.55 -2.17
N LEU A 125 -16.22 -6.90 -2.13
CA LEU A 125 -16.82 -7.50 -0.92
C LEU A 125 -16.23 -8.88 -0.59
N ASP A 126 -15.80 -9.61 -1.61
CA ASP A 126 -14.98 -10.83 -1.52
C ASP A 126 -13.47 -10.54 -1.70
N GLY A 127 -13.07 -9.27 -1.54
CA GLY A 127 -11.72 -8.76 -1.74
C GLY A 127 -10.80 -8.99 -0.55
N GLY A 128 -9.80 -8.12 -0.43
CA GLY A 128 -8.79 -8.22 0.62
C GLY A 128 -7.65 -9.15 0.24
N TYR A 129 -7.37 -9.29 -1.06
CA TYR A 129 -6.24 -10.05 -1.57
C TYR A 129 -5.37 -9.20 -2.50
N LEU A 130 -4.16 -9.67 -2.76
CA LEU A 130 -3.22 -9.06 -3.68
C LEU A 130 -3.30 -9.72 -5.05
N PHE A 131 -3.26 -8.91 -6.10
CA PHE A 131 -3.09 -9.38 -7.47
C PHE A 131 -2.39 -8.32 -8.32
N GLY A 132 -1.94 -8.70 -9.52
CA GLY A 132 -1.24 -7.73 -10.35
C GLY A 132 -0.63 -8.30 -11.62
N LEU A 133 0.00 -7.40 -12.37
CA LEU A 133 0.84 -7.66 -13.52
C LEU A 133 2.23 -7.12 -13.25
N THR A 134 3.21 -8.00 -13.08
CA THR A 134 4.56 -7.67 -12.61
C THR A 134 5.64 -8.26 -13.51
N PRO A 135 6.79 -7.59 -13.68
CA PRO A 135 7.98 -8.24 -14.22
C PRO A 135 8.40 -9.41 -13.31
N ARG A 136 8.68 -10.55 -13.94
CA ARG A 136 9.26 -11.71 -13.28
C ARG A 136 10.18 -12.40 -14.30
N HIS A 137 11.48 -12.47 -13.97
CA HIS A 137 12.51 -13.02 -14.87
C HIS A 137 12.47 -12.43 -16.29
N GLY A 138 12.28 -11.10 -16.37
CA GLY A 138 12.23 -10.36 -17.63
C GLY A 138 10.92 -10.49 -18.43
N GLN A 139 9.90 -11.17 -17.90
CA GLN A 139 8.58 -11.31 -18.52
C GLN A 139 7.48 -10.72 -17.66
N LEU A 140 6.46 -10.12 -18.30
CA LEU A 140 5.27 -9.67 -17.60
C LEU A 140 4.40 -10.86 -17.21
N THR A 141 4.17 -11.02 -15.91
CA THR A 141 3.44 -12.16 -15.37
C THR A 141 2.29 -11.67 -14.48
N LYS A 142 1.09 -12.21 -14.72
CA LYS A 142 -0.06 -11.98 -13.81
C LYS A 142 0.04 -12.90 -12.61
N PHE A 143 -0.33 -12.38 -11.44
CA PHE A 143 -0.57 -13.17 -10.23
C PHE A 143 -1.90 -12.79 -9.59
N ASN A 144 -2.53 -13.71 -8.89
CA ASN A 144 -3.77 -13.48 -8.14
C ASN A 144 -3.78 -14.37 -6.91
N LEU A 145 -3.73 -13.78 -5.72
CA LEU A 145 -3.64 -14.46 -4.43
C LEU A 145 -4.99 -14.56 -3.71
N SER A 146 -6.10 -14.55 -4.44
CA SER A 146 -7.44 -14.68 -3.85
C SER A 146 -7.65 -16.02 -3.14
N LYS A 147 -7.02 -17.09 -3.63
CA LYS A 147 -7.09 -18.43 -3.05
C LYS A 147 -6.09 -18.65 -1.90
N GLU A 148 -5.04 -17.84 -1.85
CA GLU A 148 -4.00 -17.83 -0.81
C GLU A 148 -4.34 -16.87 0.32
N MET A 149 -5.47 -16.18 0.26
CA MET A 149 -5.95 -15.29 1.32
C MET A 149 -6.25 -16.12 2.58
N VAL A 150 -5.65 -15.75 3.71
CA VAL A 150 -5.83 -16.47 4.98
C VAL A 150 -7.29 -16.46 5.41
N GLU A 151 -7.98 -15.33 5.26
CA GLU A 151 -9.42 -15.18 5.53
C GLU A 151 -9.97 -13.91 4.85
N ASN A 152 -11.25 -13.91 4.48
CA ASN A 152 -11.91 -12.68 4.08
C ASN A 152 -12.29 -11.86 5.32
N ARG A 153 -11.78 -10.64 5.41
CA ARG A 153 -12.04 -9.69 6.50
C ARG A 153 -12.73 -8.41 6.03
N VAL A 154 -13.09 -8.34 4.76
CA VAL A 154 -13.77 -7.18 4.20
C VAL A 154 -15.20 -7.11 4.75
N LYS A 155 -15.57 -5.92 5.22
CA LYS A 155 -16.92 -5.63 5.73
C LYS A 155 -17.84 -5.23 4.58
N PRO A 156 -19.16 -5.39 4.74
CA PRO A 156 -20.15 -4.98 3.76
C PRO A 156 -20.08 -3.51 3.34
N ALA A 157 -20.71 -3.17 2.21
CA ALA A 157 -20.86 -1.79 1.77
C ALA A 157 -21.45 -0.91 2.88
N GLY A 158 -21.04 0.35 2.93
CA GLY A 158 -21.38 1.29 4.01
C GLY A 158 -20.48 1.21 5.24
N GLN A 159 -19.79 0.11 5.45
CA GLN A 159 -18.87 -0.05 6.59
C GLN A 159 -17.41 0.26 6.20
N TRP A 160 -16.71 0.96 7.09
CA TRP A 160 -15.32 1.29 6.88
C TRP A 160 -14.42 0.06 7.04
N ASN A 161 -13.60 -0.19 6.03
CA ASN A 161 -12.48 -1.12 6.04
C ASN A 161 -11.17 -0.35 6.22
N ILE A 162 -10.16 -1.02 6.74
CA ILE A 162 -8.80 -0.51 6.87
C ILE A 162 -7.88 -1.46 6.11
N TYR A 163 -7.21 -0.94 5.08
CA TYR A 163 -6.08 -1.62 4.46
C TYR A 163 -4.78 -1.03 4.97
N ARG A 164 -3.81 -1.89 5.25
CA ARG A 164 -2.43 -1.51 5.48
C ARG A 164 -1.55 -2.32 4.54
N ILE A 165 -0.86 -1.60 3.66
CA ILE A 165 0.07 -2.17 2.68
C ILE A 165 1.46 -1.75 3.12
N ARG A 166 2.31 -2.74 3.40
CA ARG A 166 3.71 -2.51 3.79
C ARG A 166 4.62 -3.20 2.79
N CYS A 167 5.55 -2.43 2.19
CA CYS A 167 6.54 -2.93 1.26
C CYS A 167 7.96 -2.62 1.77
N THR A 168 8.81 -3.64 1.86
CA THR A 168 10.22 -3.54 2.25
C THR A 168 11.06 -4.42 1.32
N GLY A 169 12.02 -3.82 0.62
CA GLY A 169 12.65 -4.50 -0.52
C GLY A 169 11.59 -4.92 -1.53
N GLY A 170 11.63 -6.15 -2.00
CA GLY A 170 10.60 -6.75 -2.85
C GLY A 170 9.38 -7.27 -2.10
N HIS A 171 9.47 -7.46 -0.77
CA HIS A 171 8.39 -8.08 0.02
C HIS A 171 7.28 -7.09 0.34
N CYS A 172 6.05 -7.38 -0.09
CA CYS A 172 4.86 -6.58 0.19
C CYS A 172 3.80 -7.41 0.93
N THR A 173 3.19 -6.83 1.96
CA THR A 173 2.12 -7.45 2.75
C THR A 173 0.85 -6.61 2.72
N LEU A 174 -0.31 -7.26 2.73
CA LEU A 174 -1.61 -6.65 2.93
C LEU A 174 -2.20 -7.09 4.25
N ALA A 175 -2.54 -6.13 5.10
CA ALA A 175 -3.38 -6.36 6.26
C ALA A 175 -4.76 -5.73 6.04
N VAL A 176 -5.81 -6.50 6.36
CA VAL A 176 -7.22 -6.07 6.28
C VAL A 176 -7.80 -6.07 7.69
N ASN A 177 -8.32 -4.91 8.11
CA ASN A 177 -8.93 -4.74 9.43
C ASN A 177 -8.08 -5.30 10.57
N GLY A 178 -6.77 -5.01 10.52
CA GLY A 178 -5.80 -5.32 11.57
C GLY A 178 -5.09 -6.67 11.47
N LYS A 179 -5.42 -7.53 10.48
CA LYS A 179 -4.76 -8.83 10.30
C LYS A 179 -4.13 -8.95 8.91
N VAL A 180 -2.89 -9.43 8.84
CA VAL A 180 -2.23 -9.76 7.56
C VAL A 180 -2.96 -10.94 6.92
N VAL A 181 -3.38 -10.76 5.68
CA VAL A 181 -4.17 -11.74 4.92
C VAL A 181 -3.42 -12.28 3.70
N ASN A 182 -2.54 -11.50 3.12
CA ASN A 182 -1.69 -11.89 2.00
C ASN A 182 -0.29 -11.28 2.10
N SER A 183 0.66 -11.89 1.39
CA SER A 183 1.96 -11.32 1.07
C SER A 183 2.41 -11.74 -0.33
N VAL A 184 3.29 -10.95 -0.95
CA VAL A 184 3.87 -11.22 -2.26
C VAL A 184 5.31 -10.73 -2.30
N ASP A 185 6.17 -11.49 -2.98
CA ASP A 185 7.53 -11.07 -3.32
C ASP A 185 7.57 -10.62 -4.78
N LEU A 186 8.02 -9.37 -4.99
CA LEU A 186 8.11 -8.69 -6.26
C LEU A 186 9.59 -8.43 -6.61
N GLU A 187 9.92 -8.45 -7.90
CA GLU A 187 11.24 -7.99 -8.36
C GLU A 187 11.35 -6.47 -8.36
N VAL A 188 10.20 -5.77 -8.47
CA VAL A 188 10.16 -4.30 -8.39
C VAL A 188 10.22 -3.84 -6.93
N THR A 189 11.14 -2.90 -6.64
CA THR A 189 11.40 -2.40 -5.29
C THR A 189 10.93 -0.96 -5.06
N LYS A 190 10.38 -0.31 -6.09
CA LYS A 190 9.83 1.06 -6.04
C LYS A 190 8.68 1.22 -7.04
N GLY A 191 7.87 2.24 -6.86
CA GLY A 191 6.74 2.56 -7.73
C GLY A 191 5.71 3.43 -7.04
N TYR A 192 4.58 3.61 -7.68
CA TYR A 192 3.53 4.53 -7.25
C TYR A 192 2.43 3.80 -6.47
N VAL A 193 1.73 4.57 -5.64
CA VAL A 193 0.47 4.16 -4.98
C VAL A 193 -0.69 4.93 -5.60
N GLY A 194 -1.89 4.37 -5.53
CA GLY A 194 -3.08 5.03 -6.06
C GLY A 194 -4.37 4.29 -5.71
N LEU A 195 -5.47 4.81 -6.25
CA LEU A 195 -6.83 4.35 -5.99
C LEU A 195 -7.51 4.07 -7.33
N GLU A 196 -8.25 2.97 -7.44
CA GLU A 196 -8.91 2.58 -8.67
C GLU A 196 -10.36 3.05 -8.72
N ALA A 197 -10.81 3.47 -9.92
CA ALA A 197 -12.20 3.65 -10.28
C ALA A 197 -12.61 2.54 -11.25
N GLU A 198 -13.56 1.70 -10.86
CA GLU A 198 -14.05 0.59 -11.68
C GLU A 198 -15.58 0.40 -11.51
N GLY A 199 -16.33 1.49 -11.73
CA GLY A 199 -17.80 1.47 -11.81
C GLY A 199 -18.55 1.48 -10.48
N ALA A 200 -17.87 1.47 -9.34
CA ALA A 200 -18.51 1.55 -8.02
C ALA A 200 -18.19 2.86 -7.32
N GLU A 201 -19.21 3.44 -6.67
CA GLU A 201 -19.02 4.61 -5.83
C GLU A 201 -18.32 4.21 -4.53
N ILE A 202 -17.18 4.88 -4.23
CA ILE A 202 -16.31 4.53 -3.13
C ILE A 202 -15.68 5.77 -2.48
N GLU A 203 -15.49 5.71 -1.17
CA GLU A 203 -14.82 6.73 -0.39
C GLU A 203 -13.54 6.20 0.24
N PHE A 204 -12.51 7.04 0.26
CA PHE A 204 -11.23 6.79 0.90
C PHE A 204 -10.89 7.91 1.88
N LYS A 205 -10.35 7.58 3.06
CA LYS A 205 -9.92 8.56 4.07
C LYS A 205 -8.85 8.02 5.00
N SER A 206 -8.39 8.87 5.92
CA SER A 206 -7.41 8.51 6.96
C SER A 206 -6.16 7.87 6.37
N PHE A 207 -5.59 8.55 5.36
CA PHE A 207 -4.34 8.11 4.75
C PHE A 207 -3.17 8.37 5.70
N HIS A 208 -2.41 7.33 5.98
CA HIS A 208 -1.15 7.41 6.70
C HIS A 208 -0.07 6.75 5.86
N LEU A 209 0.76 7.56 5.23
CA LEU A 209 1.88 7.11 4.42
C LEU A 209 3.20 7.43 5.12
N LYS A 210 4.01 6.41 5.34
CA LYS A 210 5.37 6.55 5.86
C LYS A 210 6.34 5.95 4.88
N GLN A 211 7.32 6.73 4.45
CA GLN A 211 8.48 6.22 3.74
C GLN A 211 9.48 5.67 4.77
N MET A 212 9.95 4.46 4.55
CA MET A 212 10.95 3.79 5.36
C MET A 212 12.30 3.81 4.63
N LYS A 213 13.38 3.89 5.36
CA LYS A 213 14.73 3.78 4.80
C LYS A 213 15.12 2.32 4.58
#